data_04a4907f92d199b18506afaf313d019c
#
_entry.id   04a4907f92d199b18506afaf313d019c
#
_cell.length_a   1.000
_cell.length_b   1.000
_cell.length_c   1.000
_cell.angle_alpha   90.00
_cell.angle_beta   90.00
_cell.angle_gamma   90.00
#
_symmetry.space_group_name_H-M   'P 1'
#
loop_
_entity.id
_entity.type
_entity.pdbx_description
1 polymer ?
#
loop_
_entity_poly.entity_id
_entity_poly.type
_entity_poly.pdbx_seq_one_letter_code
_entity_poly.pdbx_strand_id
1 'polypeptide(L)'
;MPEHMVDGTNGTHRRNLAMQARSMIASSMNIVEEDENALMTTYNDFFVLFSFSEVHPLIMISLVRKIDDMGKKAIEVCNRMNLSSVLGSHAINDDAACYTYRSTHWLDAELDKPRFFEILNRCVDEASRCFKLIA
;
A
#
# COMPACT_ATOMS: atom_id res chain seq x y z
N MET A 1 25.98 17.51 -22.48
CA MET A 1 25.30 17.58 -21.22
C MET A 1 25.48 16.31 -20.45
N PRO A 2 26.02 16.44 -19.35
CA PRO A 2 26.28 15.26 -18.56
C PRO A 2 25.02 14.56 -18.08
N GLU A 3 25.05 13.26 -18.12
CA GLU A 3 24.04 12.40 -17.55
C GLU A 3 23.75 12.74 -16.09
N HIS A 4 24.76 13.19 -15.41
CA HIS A 4 24.69 13.62 -14.02
C HIS A 4 23.58 14.66 -13.76
N MET A 5 23.41 15.64 -14.65
CA MET A 5 22.34 16.64 -14.50
C MET A 5 20.97 16.05 -14.80
N VAL A 6 20.90 15.12 -15.73
CA VAL A 6 19.63 14.41 -16.03
C VAL A 6 19.20 13.59 -14.83
N ASP A 7 20.13 12.88 -14.20
CA ASP A 7 19.84 12.07 -13.02
C ASP A 7 19.38 12.93 -11.85
N GLY A 8 20.02 14.09 -11.64
CA GLY A 8 19.60 15.02 -10.59
C GLY A 8 18.19 15.56 -10.81
N THR A 9 17.85 15.88 -12.06
CA THR A 9 16.52 16.34 -12.43
C THR A 9 15.48 15.24 -12.21
N ASN A 10 15.79 14.01 -12.61
CA ASN A 10 14.91 12.86 -12.40
C ASN A 10 14.69 12.59 -10.92
N GLY A 11 15.74 12.69 -10.10
CA GLY A 11 15.63 12.51 -8.65
C GLY A 11 14.73 13.54 -8.01
N THR A 12 14.82 14.81 -8.43
CA THR A 12 13.95 15.87 -7.93
C THR A 12 12.49 15.64 -8.33
N HIS A 13 12.27 15.26 -9.59
CA HIS A 13 10.93 14.96 -10.09
C HIS A 13 10.27 13.80 -9.31
N ARG A 14 11.02 12.74 -9.05
CA ARG A 14 10.54 11.58 -8.28
C ARG A 14 10.12 11.97 -6.87
N ARG A 15 10.93 12.79 -6.19
CA ARG A 15 10.58 13.28 -4.87
C ARG A 15 9.31 14.12 -4.90
N ASN A 16 9.15 14.97 -5.90
CA ASN A 16 7.98 15.81 -6.03
C ASN A 16 6.71 14.98 -6.21
N LEU A 17 6.75 13.93 -7.01
CA LEU A 17 5.60 13.04 -7.19
C LEU A 17 5.23 12.34 -5.89
N ALA A 18 6.20 11.83 -5.15
CA ALA A 18 5.97 11.18 -3.85
C ALA A 18 5.41 12.18 -2.82
N MET A 19 5.98 13.38 -2.76
CA MET A 19 5.53 14.42 -1.83
C MET A 19 4.13 14.91 -2.17
N GLN A 20 3.81 15.07 -3.44
CA GLN A 20 2.46 15.46 -3.88
C GLN A 20 1.45 14.40 -3.51
N ALA A 21 1.77 13.12 -3.74
CA ALA A 21 0.90 12.01 -3.36
C ALA A 21 0.67 11.99 -1.84
N ARG A 22 1.74 12.13 -1.07
CA ARG A 22 1.66 12.19 0.40
C ARG A 22 0.75 13.32 0.88
N SER A 23 0.94 14.52 0.33
CA SER A 23 0.13 15.68 0.71
C SER A 23 -1.34 15.50 0.36
N MET A 24 -1.62 14.95 -0.81
CA MET A 24 -2.99 14.69 -1.24
C MET A 24 -3.66 13.67 -0.30
N ILE A 25 -2.98 12.59 0.02
CA ILE A 25 -3.51 11.56 0.92
C ILE A 25 -3.74 12.13 2.32
N ALA A 26 -2.77 12.87 2.85
CA ALA A 26 -2.89 13.48 4.17
C ALA A 26 -4.06 14.46 4.27
N SER A 27 -4.39 15.16 3.20
CA SER A 27 -5.54 16.07 3.17
C SER A 27 -6.86 15.37 2.88
N SER A 28 -6.84 14.15 2.38
CA SER A 28 -8.04 13.41 1.96
C SER A 28 -8.50 12.36 2.98
N MET A 29 -7.63 11.97 3.90
CA MET A 29 -7.92 10.93 4.90
C MET A 29 -7.53 11.42 6.30
N ASN A 30 -8.14 10.80 7.30
CA ASN A 30 -7.83 11.10 8.69
C ASN A 30 -6.59 10.33 9.14
N ILE A 31 -5.44 10.95 9.02
CA ILE A 31 -4.16 10.32 9.37
C ILE A 31 -4.02 10.20 10.87
N VAL A 32 -3.78 8.99 11.35
CA VAL A 32 -3.67 8.68 12.78
C VAL A 32 -2.23 8.86 13.26
N GLU A 33 -1.28 8.47 12.43
CA GLU A 33 0.14 8.54 12.76
C GLU A 33 0.93 8.75 11.49
N GLU A 34 2.06 9.45 11.58
CA GLU A 34 2.93 9.65 10.44
C GLU A 34 4.40 9.64 10.86
N ASP A 35 5.26 9.25 9.93
CA ASP A 35 6.70 9.42 10.07
C ASP A 35 7.26 9.96 8.75
N GLU A 36 8.58 9.99 8.63
CA GLU A 36 9.27 10.57 7.48
C GLU A 36 8.84 9.95 6.14
N ASN A 37 8.58 8.64 6.13
CA ASN A 37 8.35 7.88 4.92
C ASN A 37 6.96 7.23 4.85
N ALA A 38 6.11 7.46 5.84
CA ALA A 38 4.84 6.74 5.91
C ALA A 38 3.72 7.56 6.52
N LEU A 39 2.49 7.23 6.09
CA LEU A 39 1.25 7.70 6.69
C LEU A 39 0.45 6.49 7.14
N MET A 40 -0.15 6.56 8.32
CA MET A 40 -0.99 5.50 8.87
C MET A 40 -2.39 5.99 9.13
N THR A 41 -3.37 5.18 8.75
CA THR A 41 -4.78 5.45 9.00
C THR A 41 -5.57 4.14 9.12
N THR A 42 -6.88 4.26 9.24
CA THR A 42 -7.79 3.12 9.15
C THR A 42 -8.75 3.37 7.99
N TYR A 43 -9.14 2.29 7.31
CA TYR A 43 -10.07 2.37 6.19
C TYR A 43 -10.75 1.02 5.98
N ASN A 44 -12.08 1.03 5.98
CA ASN A 44 -12.89 -0.19 5.76
C ASN A 44 -12.45 -1.39 6.62
N ASP A 45 -12.27 -1.16 7.92
CA ASP A 45 -11.86 -2.14 8.92
C ASP A 45 -10.42 -2.62 8.82
N PHE A 46 -9.63 -2.07 7.91
CA PHE A 46 -8.21 -2.33 7.82
C PHE A 46 -7.41 -1.21 8.45
N PHE A 47 -6.30 -1.60 9.06
CA PHE A 47 -5.22 -0.67 9.37
C PHE A 47 -4.43 -0.46 8.09
N VAL A 48 -4.21 0.78 7.70
CA VAL A 48 -3.62 1.10 6.40
C VAL A 48 -2.30 1.84 6.58
N LEU A 49 -1.29 1.36 5.90
CA LEU A 49 0.02 2.00 5.84
C LEU A 49 0.32 2.40 4.41
N PHE A 50 0.54 3.69 4.19
CA PHE A 50 1.06 4.20 2.92
C PHE A 50 2.54 4.50 3.09
N SER A 51 3.38 3.80 2.33
CA SER A 51 4.83 4.01 2.38
C SER A 51 5.31 4.63 1.08
N PHE A 52 6.24 5.58 1.20
CA PHE A 52 6.78 6.33 0.06
C PHE A 52 8.27 6.05 -0.04
N SER A 53 8.72 5.71 -1.26
CA SER A 53 10.14 5.47 -1.48
C SER A 53 10.87 6.79 -1.70
N GLU A 54 12.08 6.90 -1.13
CA GLU A 54 12.96 8.04 -1.40
C GLU A 54 13.71 7.89 -2.73
N VAL A 55 13.82 6.67 -3.21
CA VAL A 55 14.64 6.33 -4.40
C VAL A 55 13.80 6.21 -5.65
N HIS A 56 12.60 5.68 -5.53
CA HIS A 56 11.71 5.41 -6.66
C HIS A 56 10.39 6.16 -6.53
N PRO A 57 9.81 6.64 -7.64
CA PRO A 57 8.50 7.30 -7.60
C PRO A 57 7.39 6.27 -7.46
N LEU A 58 7.23 5.73 -6.27
CA LEU A 58 6.21 4.72 -6.00
C LEU A 58 5.60 4.90 -4.62
N ILE A 59 4.41 4.36 -4.48
CA ILE A 59 3.70 4.24 -3.21
C ILE A 59 3.43 2.76 -2.96
N MET A 60 3.66 2.31 -1.73
CA MET A 60 3.24 1.00 -1.26
C MET A 60 2.04 1.15 -0.36
N ILE A 61 1.01 0.36 -0.61
CA ILE A 61 -0.20 0.31 0.21
C ILE A 61 -0.21 -1.03 0.94
N SER A 62 -0.22 -0.98 2.26
CA SER A 62 -0.34 -2.17 3.10
C SER A 62 -1.65 -2.12 3.87
N LEU A 63 -2.42 -3.19 3.81
CA LEU A 63 -3.67 -3.35 4.55
C LEU A 63 -3.46 -4.47 5.56
N VAL A 64 -3.72 -4.19 6.84
CA VAL A 64 -3.46 -5.12 7.93
C VAL A 64 -4.71 -5.31 8.76
N ARG A 65 -4.97 -6.55 9.15
CA ARG A 65 -6.08 -6.88 10.02
C ARG A 65 -5.73 -8.06 10.90
N LYS A 66 -6.08 -7.99 12.19
CA LYS A 66 -5.84 -9.08 13.14
C LYS A 66 -6.64 -10.32 12.78
N ILE A 67 -6.05 -11.48 13.01
CA ILE A 67 -6.72 -12.75 12.90
C ILE A 67 -6.62 -13.51 14.22
N ASP A 68 -7.68 -14.25 14.54
CA ASP A 68 -7.76 -14.99 15.81
C ASP A 68 -7.07 -16.35 15.69
N ASP A 69 -7.07 -16.93 14.50
CA ASP A 69 -6.47 -18.25 14.25
C ASP A 69 -5.37 -18.14 13.20
N MET A 70 -4.15 -18.39 13.63
CA MET A 70 -2.95 -18.39 12.79
C MET A 70 -2.69 -19.73 12.12
N GLY A 71 -3.70 -20.60 12.09
CA GLY A 71 -3.55 -21.96 11.63
C GLY A 71 -3.11 -22.09 10.17
N LYS A 72 -2.78 -23.32 9.82
CA LYS A 72 -2.38 -23.73 8.48
C LYS A 72 -3.37 -23.29 7.40
N LYS A 73 -4.66 -23.25 7.74
CA LYS A 73 -5.72 -22.84 6.82
C LYS A 73 -5.52 -21.41 6.32
N ALA A 74 -5.15 -20.47 7.20
CA ALA A 74 -4.94 -19.07 6.83
C ALA A 74 -3.81 -18.94 5.81
N ILE A 75 -2.71 -19.66 6.02
CA ILE A 75 -1.57 -19.66 5.10
C ILE A 75 -1.95 -20.26 3.76
N GLU A 76 -2.69 -21.36 3.75
CA GLU A 76 -3.15 -22.00 2.52
C GLU A 76 -4.08 -21.11 1.71
N VAL A 77 -4.99 -20.40 2.40
CA VAL A 77 -5.88 -19.44 1.73
C VAL A 77 -5.06 -18.33 1.07
N CYS A 78 -4.11 -17.74 1.79
CA CYS A 78 -3.25 -16.70 1.22
C CYS A 78 -2.49 -17.19 -0.01
N ASN A 79 -1.91 -18.38 0.06
CA ASN A 79 -1.19 -18.95 -1.07
C ASN A 79 -2.08 -19.14 -2.29
N ARG A 80 -3.29 -19.62 -2.06
CA ARG A 80 -4.26 -19.82 -3.15
C ARG A 80 -4.71 -18.51 -3.76
N MET A 81 -5.01 -17.53 -2.92
CA MET A 81 -5.46 -16.20 -3.39
C MET A 81 -4.37 -15.48 -4.16
N ASN A 82 -3.10 -15.68 -3.81
CA ASN A 82 -1.99 -15.07 -4.53
C ASN A 82 -1.90 -15.53 -5.99
N LEU A 83 -2.42 -16.71 -6.30
CA LEU A 83 -2.42 -17.21 -7.68
C LEU A 83 -3.38 -16.45 -8.58
N SER A 84 -4.39 -15.79 -8.02
CA SER A 84 -5.41 -15.06 -8.78
C SER A 84 -5.44 -13.57 -8.49
N SER A 85 -4.63 -13.06 -7.55
CA SER A 85 -4.58 -11.64 -7.24
C SER A 85 -3.91 -10.85 -8.36
N VAL A 86 -4.43 -9.66 -8.62
CA VAL A 86 -3.98 -8.81 -9.72
C VAL A 86 -3.12 -7.64 -9.20
N LEU A 87 -3.58 -6.96 -8.15
CA LEU A 87 -2.92 -5.75 -7.69
C LEU A 87 -1.86 -5.99 -6.63
N GLY A 88 -2.11 -6.92 -5.73
CA GLY A 88 -1.22 -7.12 -4.60
C GLY A 88 -1.10 -8.56 -4.16
N SER A 89 -0.46 -8.75 -3.03
CA SER A 89 -0.20 -10.08 -2.48
C SER A 89 -0.68 -10.19 -1.03
N HIS A 90 -0.99 -11.41 -0.63
CA HIS A 90 -1.54 -11.76 0.68
C HIS A 90 -0.51 -12.54 1.47
N ALA A 91 -0.42 -12.26 2.75
CA ALA A 91 0.48 -12.98 3.65
C ALA A 91 -0.06 -12.99 5.08
N ILE A 92 0.41 -13.95 5.84
CA ILE A 92 0.16 -14.03 7.28
C ILE A 92 1.43 -13.63 8.00
N ASN A 93 1.33 -12.64 8.87
CA ASN A 93 2.44 -12.24 9.74
C ASN A 93 2.28 -12.97 11.08
N ASP A 94 3.07 -14.01 11.29
CA ASP A 94 3.00 -14.84 12.49
C ASP A 94 3.32 -14.06 13.76
N ASP A 95 4.31 -13.18 13.69
CA ASP A 95 4.78 -12.43 14.87
C ASP A 95 3.71 -11.47 15.39
N ALA A 96 2.96 -10.87 14.48
CA ALA A 96 1.94 -9.88 14.81
C ALA A 96 0.53 -10.46 14.85
N ALA A 97 0.34 -11.73 14.53
CA ALA A 97 -0.97 -12.39 14.41
C ALA A 97 -1.91 -11.61 13.49
N CYS A 98 -1.43 -11.27 12.30
CA CYS A 98 -2.16 -10.44 11.35
C CYS A 98 -2.18 -11.04 9.95
N TYR A 99 -3.29 -10.77 9.27
CA TYR A 99 -3.34 -10.85 7.82
C TYR A 99 -2.79 -9.56 7.25
N THR A 100 -1.94 -9.64 6.24
CA THR A 100 -1.34 -8.49 5.56
C THR A 100 -1.52 -8.60 4.06
N TYR A 101 -1.96 -7.50 3.46
CA TYR A 101 -2.04 -7.33 2.01
C TYR A 101 -1.13 -6.18 1.62
N ARG A 102 -0.40 -6.32 0.52
CA ARG A 102 0.48 -5.25 0.04
C ARG A 102 0.40 -5.10 -1.47
N SER A 103 0.34 -3.87 -1.94
CA SER A 103 0.45 -3.54 -3.35
C SER A 103 1.41 -2.36 -3.54
N THR A 104 2.07 -2.33 -4.70
CA THR A 104 3.02 -1.27 -5.04
C THR A 104 2.57 -0.62 -6.34
N HIS A 105 2.56 0.71 -6.36
CA HIS A 105 2.10 1.49 -7.51
C HIS A 105 3.15 2.52 -7.91
N TRP A 106 3.56 2.50 -9.16
CA TRP A 106 4.47 3.50 -9.70
C TRP A 106 3.74 4.82 -9.93
N LEU A 107 4.43 5.92 -9.64
CA LEU A 107 3.92 7.27 -9.85
C LEU A 107 4.54 7.84 -11.11
N ASP A 108 3.91 7.62 -12.26
CA ASP A 108 4.37 8.16 -13.54
C ASP A 108 4.00 9.61 -13.70
N ALA A 109 2.93 10.03 -13.03
CA ALA A 109 2.41 11.38 -13.05
C ALA A 109 1.80 11.68 -11.69
N GLU A 110 1.34 12.92 -11.50
CA GLU A 110 0.66 13.30 -10.27
C GLU A 110 -0.55 12.39 -10.02
N LEU A 111 -0.61 11.86 -8.81
CA LEU A 111 -1.72 11.00 -8.39
C LEU A 111 -2.85 11.87 -7.85
N ASP A 112 -3.94 11.97 -8.60
CA ASP A 112 -5.10 12.73 -8.15
C ASP A 112 -5.97 11.93 -7.18
N LYS A 113 -6.86 12.63 -6.48
CA LYS A 113 -7.71 12.05 -5.46
C LYS A 113 -8.64 10.96 -5.99
N PRO A 114 -9.38 11.14 -7.11
CA PRO A 114 -10.23 10.08 -7.64
C PRO A 114 -9.46 8.81 -7.99
N ARG A 115 -8.31 8.95 -8.61
CA ARG A 115 -7.47 7.81 -8.98
C ARG A 115 -6.92 7.08 -7.77
N PHE A 116 -6.50 7.84 -6.76
CA PHE A 116 -6.01 7.26 -5.52
C PHE A 116 -7.09 6.40 -4.85
N PHE A 117 -8.31 6.94 -4.71
CA PHE A 117 -9.38 6.17 -4.08
C PHE A 117 -9.84 4.98 -4.92
N GLU A 118 -9.77 5.06 -6.23
CA GLU A 118 -10.01 3.91 -7.10
C GLU A 118 -9.01 2.79 -6.79
N ILE A 119 -7.72 3.12 -6.71
CA ILE A 119 -6.68 2.15 -6.40
C ILE A 119 -6.89 1.56 -5.00
N LEU A 120 -7.10 2.42 -4.01
CA LEU A 120 -7.29 1.98 -2.63
C LEU A 120 -8.49 1.05 -2.50
N ASN A 121 -9.61 1.39 -3.11
CA ASN A 121 -10.83 0.58 -3.05
C ASN A 121 -10.64 -0.78 -3.75
N ARG A 122 -9.90 -0.83 -4.83
CA ARG A 122 -9.56 -2.11 -5.48
C ARG A 122 -8.67 -2.98 -4.61
N CYS A 123 -7.71 -2.37 -3.92
CA CYS A 123 -6.87 -3.09 -2.95
C CYS A 123 -7.72 -3.64 -1.80
N VAL A 124 -8.63 -2.83 -1.26
CA VAL A 124 -9.54 -3.26 -0.20
C VAL A 124 -10.42 -4.41 -0.66
N ASP A 125 -10.91 -4.38 -1.90
CA ASP A 125 -11.72 -5.48 -2.44
C ASP A 125 -10.93 -6.78 -2.51
N GLU A 126 -9.70 -6.76 -3.00
CA GLU A 126 -8.84 -7.95 -3.05
C GLU A 126 -8.56 -8.48 -1.64
N ALA A 127 -8.17 -7.59 -0.74
CA ALA A 127 -7.86 -7.97 0.65
C ALA A 127 -9.09 -8.53 1.37
N SER A 128 -10.24 -7.92 1.19
CA SER A 128 -11.48 -8.36 1.84
C SER A 128 -11.92 -9.74 1.40
N ARG A 129 -11.78 -10.06 0.13
CA ARG A 129 -12.10 -11.39 -0.37
C ARG A 129 -11.25 -12.46 0.27
N CYS A 130 -9.96 -12.21 0.41
CA CYS A 130 -9.05 -13.14 1.07
C CYS A 130 -9.38 -13.25 2.56
N PHE A 131 -9.55 -12.11 3.22
CA PHE A 131 -9.82 -12.08 4.66
C PHE A 131 -11.07 -12.85 5.04
N LYS A 132 -12.13 -12.76 4.26
CA LYS A 132 -13.38 -13.49 4.49
C LYS A 132 -13.18 -15.01 4.51
N LEU A 133 -12.26 -15.51 3.72
CA LEU A 133 -11.96 -16.95 3.65
C LEU A 133 -11.11 -17.41 4.83
N ILE A 134 -10.37 -16.50 5.46
CA ILE A 134 -9.53 -16.80 6.62
C ILE A 134 -10.33 -16.72 7.92
N ALA A 135 -11.16 -15.71 8.02
CA ALA A 135 -11.90 -15.40 9.26
C ALA A 135 -13.03 -16.36 9.60
#